data_97e180671442b4dc2e1c02e09273e481
#
_entry.id   97e180671442b4dc2e1c02e09273e481
#
_cell.length_a   1.000
_cell.length_b   1.000
_cell.length_c   1.000
_cell.angle_alpha   90.00
_cell.angle_beta   90.00
_cell.angle_gamma   90.00
#
_symmetry.space_group_name_H-M   'P 1'
#
loop_
_entity.id
_entity.type
_entity.pdbx_description
1 polymer ?
#
loop_
_entity_poly.entity_id
_entity_poly.type
_entity_poly.pdbx_seq_one_letter_code
_entity_poly.pdbx_strand_id
1 'polypeptide(L)'
;MNRKNCVSGIFWTLFFLFFLYLDVQMGENASYWPGIIAKLGIALSLLSTLVSGMKWKSEKGEKLFPFTGAQLKRLGIALTLLIIWVVCIRILGFLTSSVIVMAATGLIFEPALSSKTAVRDLIVTVIFAVGMYALFTALGITFPKGMLI
;
A
#
# COMPACT_ATOMS: atom_id res chain seq x y z
N MET A 1 10.83 17.01 -13.96
CA MET A 1 10.82 15.86 -13.00
C MET A 1 10.96 16.31 -11.54
N ASN A 2 11.74 17.35 -11.25
CA ASN A 2 12.05 17.79 -9.90
C ASN A 2 10.85 18.42 -9.14
N ARG A 3 10.01 19.20 -9.83
CA ARG A 3 8.82 19.82 -9.22
C ARG A 3 7.79 18.80 -8.74
N LYS A 4 7.59 17.73 -9.51
CA LYS A 4 6.70 16.61 -9.14
C LYS A 4 7.24 15.85 -7.94
N ASN A 5 8.54 15.59 -7.92
CA ASN A 5 9.18 14.88 -6.81
C ASN A 5 9.14 15.70 -5.50
N CYS A 6 9.26 17.04 -5.60
CA CYS A 6 9.12 17.92 -4.44
C CYS A 6 7.70 17.86 -3.86
N VAL A 7 6.67 17.99 -4.71
CA VAL A 7 5.26 17.89 -4.26
C VAL A 7 4.95 16.49 -3.72
N SER A 8 5.43 15.44 -4.37
CA SER A 8 5.31 14.08 -3.88
C SER A 8 6.01 13.89 -2.54
N GLY A 9 7.22 14.43 -2.38
CA GLY A 9 7.96 14.36 -1.13
C GLY A 9 7.22 15.05 0.03
N ILE A 10 6.64 16.23 -0.22
CA ILE A 10 5.80 16.94 0.79
C ILE A 10 4.59 16.07 1.17
N PHE A 11 3.89 15.51 0.18
CA PHE A 11 2.74 14.66 0.42
C PHE A 11 3.11 13.45 1.28
N TRP A 12 4.19 12.75 0.95
CA TRP A 12 4.65 11.60 1.72
C TRP A 12 5.13 11.98 3.12
N THR A 13 5.76 13.14 3.28
CA THR A 13 6.15 13.64 4.61
C THR A 13 4.92 13.85 5.50
N LEU A 14 3.88 14.53 4.98
CA LEU A 14 2.62 14.72 5.71
C LEU A 14 1.94 13.39 6.04
N PHE A 15 1.95 12.45 5.09
CA PHE A 15 1.39 11.12 5.27
C PHE A 15 2.10 10.36 6.40
N PHE A 16 3.43 10.32 6.42
CA PHE A 16 4.17 9.64 7.47
C PHE A 16 4.10 10.36 8.83
N LEU A 17 3.97 11.69 8.84
CA LEU A 17 3.69 12.44 10.08
C LEU A 17 2.33 12.08 10.66
N PHE A 18 1.31 11.94 9.82
CA PHE A 18 0.00 11.48 10.25
C PHE A 18 0.06 10.05 10.81
N PHE A 19 0.80 9.15 10.17
CA PHE A 19 1.02 7.81 10.69
C PHE A 19 1.77 7.81 12.01
N LEU A 20 2.79 8.65 12.17
CA LEU A 20 3.51 8.80 13.43
C LEU A 20 2.60 9.33 14.56
N TYR A 21 1.69 10.25 14.22
CA TYR A 21 0.69 10.73 15.18
C TYR A 21 -0.25 9.60 15.64
N LEU A 22 -0.71 8.75 14.73
CA LEU A 22 -1.54 7.59 15.08
C LEU A 22 -0.73 6.55 15.90
N ASP A 23 0.54 6.38 15.60
CA ASP A 23 1.44 5.46 16.28
C ASP A 23 1.61 5.81 17.75
N VAL A 24 1.71 7.09 18.09
CA VAL A 24 1.77 7.57 19.50
C VAL A 24 0.53 7.18 20.31
N GLN A 25 -0.61 6.95 19.65
CA GLN A 25 -1.85 6.52 20.32
C GLN A 25 -1.91 5.00 20.52
N MET A 26 -0.98 4.25 19.93
CA MET A 26 -0.89 2.80 20.10
C MET A 26 -0.06 2.46 21.35
N GLY A 27 -0.33 1.31 21.97
CA GLY A 27 0.48 0.84 23.10
C GLY A 27 1.93 0.54 22.67
N GLU A 28 2.87 0.68 23.60
CA GLU A 28 4.33 0.58 23.34
C GLU A 28 4.73 -0.66 22.53
N ASN A 29 4.13 -1.80 22.78
CA ASN A 29 4.44 -3.04 22.05
C ASN A 29 3.91 -3.06 20.60
N ALA A 30 2.85 -2.31 20.30
CA ALA A 30 2.25 -2.24 18.97
C ALA A 30 2.90 -1.15 18.10
N SER A 31 3.47 -0.11 18.72
CA SER A 31 4.02 1.05 18.02
C SER A 31 5.47 0.86 17.53
N TYR A 32 6.18 -0.17 17.99
CA TYR A 32 7.63 -0.32 17.72
C TYR A 32 7.95 -0.34 16.20
N TRP A 33 7.34 -1.24 15.45
CA TRP A 33 7.60 -1.37 14.01
C TRP A 33 6.97 -0.25 13.18
N PRO A 34 5.68 0.11 13.37
CA PRO A 34 5.07 1.23 12.66
C PRO A 34 5.82 2.55 12.90
N GLY A 35 6.27 2.81 14.14
CA GLY A 35 7.02 4.00 14.49
C GLY A 35 8.38 4.09 13.79
N ILE A 36 9.13 2.99 13.67
CA ILE A 36 10.39 2.95 12.91
C ILE A 36 10.13 3.25 11.44
N ILE A 37 9.13 2.60 10.83
CA ILE A 37 8.78 2.78 9.42
C ILE A 37 8.36 4.23 9.15
N ALA A 38 7.54 4.81 10.02
CA ALA A 38 7.10 6.19 9.90
C ALA A 38 8.28 7.18 9.99
N LYS A 39 9.20 7.00 10.94
CA LYS A 39 10.41 7.83 11.09
C LYS A 39 11.33 7.74 9.87
N LEU A 40 11.59 6.53 9.37
CA LEU A 40 12.36 6.32 8.15
C LEU A 40 11.68 6.94 6.93
N GLY A 41 10.35 6.78 6.82
CA GLY A 41 9.55 7.39 5.77
C GLY A 41 9.63 8.92 5.78
N ILE A 42 9.55 9.55 6.95
CA ILE A 42 9.75 11.00 7.12
C ILE A 42 11.15 11.40 6.65
N ALA A 43 12.18 10.72 7.11
CA ALA A 43 13.57 11.05 6.75
C ALA A 43 13.80 10.98 5.23
N LEU A 44 13.35 9.90 4.57
CA LEU A 44 13.49 9.71 3.13
C LEU A 44 12.65 10.71 2.31
N SER A 45 11.42 11.00 2.74
CA SER A 45 10.55 11.96 2.05
C SER A 45 11.04 13.40 2.19
N LEU A 46 11.58 13.78 3.35
CA LEU A 46 12.25 15.08 3.55
C LEU A 46 13.50 15.19 2.68
N LEU A 47 14.34 14.16 2.65
CA LEU A 47 15.53 14.15 1.80
C LEU A 47 15.17 14.31 0.32
N SER A 48 14.14 13.57 -0.14
CA SER A 48 13.60 13.69 -1.50
C SER A 48 13.08 15.11 -1.79
N THR A 49 12.39 15.72 -0.84
CA THR A 49 11.86 17.09 -0.96
C THR A 49 12.99 18.11 -1.07
N LEU A 50 14.01 18.00 -0.20
CA LEU A 50 15.16 18.90 -0.19
C LEU A 50 15.96 18.81 -1.49
N VAL A 51 16.34 17.59 -1.92
CA VAL A 51 17.10 17.38 -3.17
C VAL A 51 16.32 17.88 -4.39
N SER A 52 15.01 17.65 -4.42
CA SER A 52 14.15 18.10 -5.53
C SER A 52 13.91 19.61 -5.49
N GLY A 53 13.81 20.20 -4.28
CA GLY A 53 13.64 21.63 -4.06
C GLY A 53 14.87 22.44 -4.52
N MET A 54 16.06 21.96 -4.26
CA MET A 54 17.32 22.59 -4.72
C MET A 54 17.42 22.68 -6.26
N LYS A 55 16.80 21.74 -6.95
CA LYS A 55 16.78 21.68 -8.44
C LYS A 55 15.54 22.30 -9.07
N TRP A 56 14.66 22.92 -8.28
CA TRP A 56 13.37 23.46 -8.73
C TRP A 56 13.49 24.54 -9.79
N LYS A 57 14.53 25.39 -9.72
CA LYS A 57 14.72 26.52 -10.65
C LYS A 57 15.02 26.11 -12.10
N SER A 58 15.34 24.85 -12.35
CA SER A 58 15.78 24.36 -13.68
C SER A 58 14.64 23.95 -14.62
N GLU A 59 13.40 23.84 -14.17
CA GLU A 59 12.31 23.26 -14.99
C GLU A 59 11.06 24.15 -15.04
N LYS A 60 10.91 24.88 -16.16
CA LYS A 60 9.67 25.59 -16.50
C LYS A 60 8.81 24.70 -17.41
N GLY A 61 7.56 24.41 -17.01
CA GLY A 61 6.54 23.93 -17.95
C GLY A 61 5.97 22.52 -17.77
N GLU A 62 6.38 21.72 -16.79
CA GLU A 62 5.77 20.38 -16.57
C GLU A 62 4.45 20.45 -15.76
N LYS A 63 3.43 19.74 -16.24
CA LYS A 63 2.16 19.57 -15.48
C LYS A 63 2.44 18.87 -14.16
N LEU A 64 1.93 19.41 -13.05
CA LEU A 64 2.08 18.85 -11.70
C LEU A 64 1.50 17.42 -11.57
N PHE A 65 0.42 17.16 -12.28
CA PHE A 65 -0.26 15.85 -12.27
C PHE A 65 -0.31 15.28 -13.70
N PRO A 66 0.64 14.44 -14.10
CA PRO A 66 0.69 13.86 -15.44
C PRO A 66 -0.19 12.60 -15.60
N PHE A 67 -1.15 12.38 -14.71
CA PHE A 67 -1.99 11.19 -14.79
C PHE A 67 -2.95 11.29 -15.97
N THR A 68 -2.89 10.30 -16.85
CA THR A 68 -3.94 10.07 -17.86
C THR A 68 -5.22 9.57 -17.18
N GLY A 69 -6.38 9.85 -17.77
CA GLY A 69 -7.67 9.39 -17.23
C GLY A 69 -7.71 7.87 -16.96
N ALA A 70 -7.05 7.08 -17.81
CA ALA A 70 -6.90 5.64 -17.61
C ALA A 70 -6.09 5.26 -16.36
N GLN A 71 -5.03 6.01 -16.07
CA GLN A 71 -4.23 5.79 -14.85
C GLN A 71 -5.01 6.18 -13.59
N LEU A 72 -5.78 7.27 -13.66
CA LEU A 72 -6.63 7.70 -12.55
C LEU A 72 -7.73 6.68 -12.26
N LYS A 73 -8.35 6.10 -13.31
CA LYS A 73 -9.33 5.02 -13.18
C LYS A 73 -8.72 3.78 -12.51
N ARG A 74 -7.53 3.35 -12.93
CA ARG A 74 -6.81 2.22 -12.31
C ARG A 74 -6.51 2.48 -10.85
N LEU A 75 -6.04 3.68 -10.51
CA LEU A 75 -5.79 4.09 -9.13
C LEU A 75 -7.08 4.06 -8.29
N GLY A 76 -8.19 4.57 -8.83
CA GLY A 76 -9.50 4.51 -8.17
C GLY A 76 -9.96 3.07 -7.89
N ILE A 77 -9.81 2.17 -8.86
CA ILE A 77 -10.13 0.74 -8.68
C ILE A 77 -9.25 0.13 -7.58
N ALA A 78 -7.93 0.40 -7.58
CA ALA A 78 -7.02 -0.12 -6.57
C ALA A 78 -7.38 0.37 -5.15
N LEU A 79 -7.71 1.65 -4.99
CA LEU A 79 -8.16 2.21 -3.71
C LEU A 79 -9.47 1.60 -3.24
N THR A 80 -10.42 1.40 -4.15
CA THR A 80 -11.70 0.75 -3.84
C THR A 80 -11.48 -0.69 -3.36
N LEU A 81 -10.64 -1.46 -4.05
CA LEU A 81 -10.29 -2.82 -3.63
C LEU A 81 -9.62 -2.85 -2.26
N LEU A 82 -8.74 -1.89 -1.97
CA LEU A 82 -8.10 -1.76 -0.66
C LEU A 82 -9.11 -1.49 0.46
N ILE A 83 -10.08 -0.60 0.23
CA ILE A 83 -11.15 -0.32 1.19
C ILE A 83 -12.00 -1.58 1.42
N ILE A 84 -12.39 -2.26 0.33
CA ILE A 84 -13.13 -3.52 0.40
C ILE A 84 -12.35 -4.54 1.20
N TRP A 85 -11.05 -4.68 0.98
CA TRP A 85 -10.18 -5.60 1.72
C TRP A 85 -10.20 -5.33 3.23
N VAL A 86 -10.03 -4.06 3.64
CA VAL A 86 -10.06 -3.68 5.06
C VAL A 86 -11.41 -4.02 5.72
N VAL A 87 -12.51 -3.81 5.01
CA VAL A 87 -13.86 -4.18 5.50
C VAL A 87 -14.01 -5.70 5.58
N CYS A 88 -13.56 -6.42 4.54
CA CYS A 88 -13.65 -7.88 4.47
C CYS A 88 -12.81 -8.58 5.57
N ILE A 89 -11.68 -8.01 6.00
CA ILE A 89 -10.87 -8.56 7.09
C ILE A 89 -11.71 -8.73 8.37
N ARG A 90 -12.57 -7.77 8.67
CA ARG A 90 -13.43 -7.82 9.87
C ARG A 90 -14.52 -8.89 9.79
N ILE A 91 -14.97 -9.23 8.58
CA ILE A 91 -16.10 -10.14 8.35
C ILE A 91 -15.59 -11.58 8.12
N LEU A 92 -14.65 -11.73 7.19
CA LEU A 92 -14.17 -13.04 6.70
C LEU A 92 -12.88 -13.52 7.38
N GLY A 93 -12.18 -12.62 8.07
CA GLY A 93 -10.85 -12.87 8.60
C GLY A 93 -9.75 -12.49 7.59
N PHE A 94 -8.50 -12.44 8.08
CA PHE A 94 -7.36 -11.94 7.31
C PHE A 94 -7.03 -12.82 6.10
N LEU A 95 -6.91 -14.14 6.30
CA LEU A 95 -6.45 -15.05 5.24
C LEU A 95 -7.44 -15.09 4.08
N THR A 96 -8.72 -15.32 4.38
CA THR A 96 -9.77 -15.45 3.35
C THR A 96 -9.96 -14.16 2.56
N SER A 97 -10.03 -13.01 3.23
CA SER A 97 -10.16 -11.71 2.56
C SER A 97 -8.93 -11.37 1.72
N SER A 98 -7.73 -11.72 2.19
CA SER A 98 -6.49 -11.49 1.42
C SER A 98 -6.46 -12.31 0.14
N VAL A 99 -6.83 -13.60 0.19
CA VAL A 99 -6.90 -14.45 -1.02
C VAL A 99 -7.91 -13.90 -2.02
N ILE A 100 -9.11 -13.55 -1.57
CA ILE A 100 -10.19 -13.05 -2.45
C ILE A 100 -9.78 -11.73 -3.10
N VAL A 101 -9.30 -10.75 -2.33
CA VAL A 101 -8.98 -9.42 -2.87
C VAL A 101 -7.70 -9.44 -3.71
N MET A 102 -6.70 -10.24 -3.34
CA MET A 102 -5.49 -10.40 -4.18
C MET A 102 -5.84 -11.09 -5.51
N ALA A 103 -6.66 -12.14 -5.51
CA ALA A 103 -7.12 -12.79 -6.74
C ALA A 103 -7.93 -11.82 -7.61
N ALA A 104 -8.87 -11.06 -7.02
CA ALA A 104 -9.63 -10.05 -7.73
C ALA A 104 -8.72 -8.96 -8.32
N THR A 105 -7.71 -8.52 -7.57
CA THR A 105 -6.73 -7.53 -8.04
C THR A 105 -5.93 -8.07 -9.23
N GLY A 106 -5.44 -9.31 -9.15
CA GLY A 106 -4.74 -9.97 -10.26
C GLY A 106 -5.60 -10.00 -11.52
N LEU A 107 -6.84 -10.49 -11.41
CA LEU A 107 -7.77 -10.59 -12.55
C LEU A 107 -8.13 -9.22 -13.15
N ILE A 108 -8.33 -8.19 -12.34
CA ILE A 108 -8.74 -6.85 -12.82
C ILE A 108 -7.58 -6.13 -13.52
N PHE A 109 -6.34 -6.32 -13.05
CA PHE A 109 -5.18 -5.62 -13.59
C PHE A 109 -4.40 -6.41 -14.64
N GLU A 110 -4.73 -7.69 -14.86
CA GLU A 110 -4.10 -8.51 -15.90
C GLU A 110 -4.49 -8.02 -17.31
N PRO A 111 -3.52 -7.61 -18.14
CA PRO A 111 -3.79 -7.07 -19.47
C PRO A 111 -4.24 -8.12 -20.48
N ALA A 112 -3.90 -9.41 -20.27
CA ALA A 112 -4.22 -10.52 -21.16
C ALA A 112 -4.84 -11.67 -20.38
N LEU A 113 -6.14 -11.55 -20.04
CA LEU A 113 -6.87 -12.56 -19.28
C LEU A 113 -7.01 -13.84 -20.11
N SER A 114 -6.29 -14.89 -19.70
CA SER A 114 -6.43 -16.25 -20.23
C SER A 114 -6.72 -17.20 -19.06
N SER A 115 -7.43 -18.30 -19.32
CA SER A 115 -7.69 -19.31 -18.28
C SER A 115 -6.41 -19.82 -17.63
N LYS A 116 -5.31 -19.94 -18.39
CA LYS A 116 -4.01 -20.34 -17.86
C LYS A 116 -3.39 -19.29 -16.94
N THR A 117 -3.46 -18.01 -17.30
CA THR A 117 -2.94 -16.90 -16.46
C THR A 117 -3.76 -16.77 -15.19
N ALA A 118 -5.10 -16.86 -15.28
CA ALA A 118 -5.98 -16.76 -14.12
C ALA A 118 -5.72 -17.88 -13.09
N VAL A 119 -5.54 -19.13 -13.55
CA VAL A 119 -5.22 -20.26 -12.67
C VAL A 119 -3.84 -20.08 -12.02
N ARG A 120 -2.83 -19.67 -12.81
CA ARG A 120 -1.49 -19.38 -12.27
C ARG A 120 -1.54 -18.29 -11.19
N ASP A 121 -2.21 -17.19 -11.47
CA ASP A 121 -2.31 -16.05 -10.56
C ASP A 121 -3.07 -16.40 -9.27
N LEU A 122 -4.10 -17.26 -9.38
CA LEU A 122 -4.80 -17.80 -8.22
C LEU A 122 -3.86 -18.67 -7.35
N ILE A 123 -3.11 -19.58 -7.96
CA ILE A 123 -2.15 -20.44 -7.24
C ILE A 123 -1.10 -19.59 -6.54
N VAL A 124 -0.49 -18.62 -7.24
CA VAL A 124 0.51 -17.72 -6.67
C VAL A 124 -0.09 -16.91 -5.50
N THR A 125 -1.31 -16.40 -5.68
CA THR A 125 -2.03 -15.66 -4.63
C THR A 125 -2.23 -16.50 -3.37
N VAL A 126 -2.69 -17.75 -3.51
CA VAL A 126 -2.92 -18.64 -2.38
C VAL A 126 -1.61 -18.97 -1.68
N ILE A 127 -0.55 -19.33 -2.43
CA ILE A 127 0.77 -19.63 -1.85
C ILE A 127 1.31 -18.42 -1.09
N PHE A 128 1.21 -17.22 -1.67
CA PHE A 128 1.67 -15.99 -1.04
C PHE A 128 0.87 -15.66 0.23
N ALA A 129 -0.46 -15.72 0.17
CA ALA A 129 -1.32 -15.41 1.32
C ALA A 129 -1.09 -16.40 2.49
N VAL A 130 -0.97 -17.71 2.20
CA VAL A 130 -0.68 -18.74 3.20
C VAL A 130 0.74 -18.54 3.77
N GLY A 131 1.72 -18.26 2.92
CA GLY A 131 3.10 -18.00 3.34
C GLY A 131 3.19 -16.79 4.27
N MET A 132 2.53 -15.69 3.92
CA MET A 132 2.47 -14.47 4.76
C MET A 132 1.74 -14.73 6.07
N TYR A 133 0.62 -15.45 6.04
CA TYR A 133 -0.10 -15.83 7.24
C TYR A 133 0.77 -16.69 8.18
N ALA A 134 1.45 -17.69 7.66
CA ALA A 134 2.36 -18.54 8.43
C ALA A 134 3.53 -17.73 9.02
N LEU A 135 4.14 -16.84 8.21
CA LEU A 135 5.23 -15.97 8.65
C LEU A 135 4.80 -15.08 9.81
N PHE A 136 3.68 -14.37 9.68
CA PHE A 136 3.19 -13.48 10.73
C PHE A 136 2.77 -14.23 11.99
N THR A 137 2.16 -15.41 11.84
CA THR A 137 1.83 -16.28 12.98
C THR A 137 3.08 -16.74 13.71
N ALA A 138 4.14 -17.11 12.99
CA ALA A 138 5.44 -17.48 13.55
C ALA A 138 6.11 -16.30 14.28
N LEU A 139 5.86 -15.06 13.84
CA LEU A 139 6.32 -13.83 14.51
C LEU A 139 5.46 -13.43 15.72
N GLY A 140 4.44 -14.23 16.08
CA GLY A 140 3.56 -13.96 17.22
C GLY A 140 2.50 -12.89 16.96
N ILE A 141 2.27 -12.51 15.70
CA ILE A 141 1.23 -11.55 15.34
C ILE A 141 -0.12 -12.27 15.32
N THR A 142 -1.05 -11.80 16.16
CA THR A 142 -2.41 -12.32 16.18
C THR A 142 -3.28 -11.57 15.20
N PHE A 143 -3.90 -12.30 14.27
CA PHE A 143 -4.85 -11.71 13.33
C PHE A 143 -6.26 -11.61 13.95
N PRO A 144 -7.05 -10.63 13.53
CA PRO A 144 -8.45 -10.56 13.92
C PRO A 144 -9.16 -11.84 13.45
N LYS A 145 -9.84 -12.50 14.40
CA LYS A 145 -10.65 -13.67 14.10
C LYS A 145 -11.88 -13.23 13.30
N GLY A 146 -12.00 -13.72 12.09
CA GLY A 146 -13.18 -13.52 11.25
C GLY A 146 -14.18 -14.67 11.41
N MET A 147 -15.27 -14.61 10.65
CA MET A 147 -16.32 -15.62 10.66
C MET A 147 -15.85 -17.00 10.12
N LEU A 148 -14.76 -17.01 9.31
CA LEU A 148 -14.25 -18.22 8.65
C LEU A 148 -12.92 -18.74 9.23
N ILE A 149 -12.09 -17.87 9.80
CA ILE A 149 -10.81 -18.24 10.46
C ILE A 149 -10.48 -17.17 11.51
#